data_60cdd93e62adabda054dcf06b6562aa6
#
_entry.id   60cdd93e62adabda054dcf06b6562aa6
#
_cell.length_a   1.000
_cell.length_b   1.000
_cell.length_c   1.000
_cell.angle_alpha   90.00
_cell.angle_beta   90.00
_cell.angle_gamma   90.00
#
_symmetry.space_group_name_H-M   'P 1'
#
loop_
_entity.id
_entity.type
_entity.pdbx_description
1 polymer ?
#
loop_
_entity_poly.entity_id
_entity_poly.type
_entity_poly.pdbx_seq_one_letter_code
_entity_poly.pdbx_strand_id
1 'polypeptide(L)'
;MKENIKERLQALRGAMKREQIDAYIVPSSDHHLSEYTPTCWKHREWITGFNGSAGTAVIAMDEAGLWTDSRYFLQATQQLEGTTIDLRKEGLPETPSIADYLRTKKWVKRVGFFEKSMSTAEALRYKKVLDIAGIEMVTEKDLISEVYADAPEIPRNPFFIMPTKYAGLTTKEKVANVRAALEAKGANAIIVNMLCELAWLFNIRSNDVAFNPVGIGYGLLTKDQVTLYTFPEKLPDEVRQHLKENGVSIKPYEAVYAEVAALPQKTVLSFDPARNNYAFYRAIPEGVTIIEQLSPITLLKAVKNETEHQGYVNVMKRDGAALTRFFIWLEKSLESGETPTEYEVGVQLAKFRAMDEQYVNDSFAPIAGYRDHGAIVHYSATPESSHKLQHNGMFLLDSGGQYYDGTTDITRTISLDGKPTAEEKADYTHVLKGHIQLATAIFPEGTRGSQLDILARKALWDNSQNYGHGTGHGVGYFLNVHEGPQNIRMDENPTVLQPGMVTSNEPGIYITGKYGIRIENLIYTKPYSEGEFGKFYCFETLTLCYLDNSLVDLPQLTDKELEWYNNYQERVYQEVSPLLNSEEAAWLRAKTAPLSR
;
A
#
# COMPACT_ATOMS: atom_id res chain seq x y z
N MET A 1 -28.82 2.99 1.83
CA MET A 1 -27.48 3.53 1.46
C MET A 1 -27.57 4.53 0.30
N LYS A 2 -28.19 4.20 -0.83
CA LYS A 2 -28.25 5.09 -2.03
C LYS A 2 -29.06 6.39 -1.81
N GLU A 3 -30.11 6.37 -1.00
CA GLU A 3 -30.87 7.59 -0.61
C GLU A 3 -30.01 8.56 0.20
N ASN A 4 -29.22 8.04 1.14
CA ASN A 4 -28.33 8.85 1.96
C ASN A 4 -27.25 9.59 1.12
N ILE A 5 -26.80 9.02 -0.01
CA ILE A 5 -25.82 9.68 -0.88
C ILE A 5 -26.42 10.93 -1.52
N LYS A 6 -27.67 10.89 -1.97
CA LYS A 6 -28.35 12.06 -2.54
C LYS A 6 -28.49 13.19 -1.51
N GLU A 7 -28.85 12.85 -0.27
CA GLU A 7 -28.96 13.81 0.83
C GLU A 7 -27.59 14.42 1.15
N ARG A 8 -26.52 13.60 1.22
CA ARG A 8 -25.14 14.05 1.45
C ARG A 8 -24.68 15.01 0.36
N LEU A 9 -24.91 14.68 -0.91
CA LEU A 9 -24.62 15.57 -2.04
C LEU A 9 -25.39 16.89 -1.96
N GLN A 10 -26.66 16.87 -1.56
CA GLN A 10 -27.45 18.08 -1.36
C GLN A 10 -26.91 18.93 -0.20
N ALA A 11 -26.53 18.32 0.92
CA ALA A 11 -25.93 19.02 2.05
C ALA A 11 -24.62 19.70 1.67
N LEU A 12 -23.73 18.98 0.96
CA LEU A 12 -22.46 19.54 0.47
C LEU A 12 -22.72 20.69 -0.53
N ARG A 13 -23.63 20.52 -1.48
CA ARG A 13 -24.00 21.61 -2.42
C ARG A 13 -24.57 22.82 -1.71
N GLY A 14 -25.28 22.62 -0.59
CA GLY A 14 -25.75 23.70 0.27
C GLY A 14 -24.58 24.47 0.90
N ALA A 15 -23.56 23.78 1.41
CA ALA A 15 -22.34 24.37 1.95
C ALA A 15 -21.54 25.09 0.84
N MET A 16 -21.34 24.45 -0.32
CA MET A 16 -20.68 25.05 -1.48
C MET A 16 -21.34 26.36 -1.90
N LYS A 17 -22.69 26.41 -1.93
CA LYS A 17 -23.44 27.61 -2.28
C LYS A 17 -23.21 28.76 -1.29
N ARG A 18 -23.14 28.47 0.03
CA ARG A 18 -22.83 29.50 1.06
C ARG A 18 -21.42 30.07 0.86
N GLU A 19 -20.45 29.24 0.50
CA GLU A 19 -19.05 29.63 0.30
C GLU A 19 -18.78 30.09 -1.15
N GLN A 20 -19.80 30.13 -2.02
CA GLN A 20 -19.67 30.50 -3.43
C GLN A 20 -18.66 29.62 -4.19
N ILE A 21 -18.66 28.32 -3.94
CA ILE A 21 -17.81 27.32 -4.58
C ILE A 21 -18.64 26.57 -5.61
N ASP A 22 -18.17 26.53 -6.87
CA ASP A 22 -18.89 25.91 -7.98
C ASP A 22 -18.65 24.41 -8.08
N ALA A 23 -17.43 23.96 -7.73
CA ALA A 23 -17.07 22.55 -7.65
C ALA A 23 -16.17 22.28 -6.45
N TYR A 24 -16.32 21.11 -5.80
CA TYR A 24 -15.53 20.71 -4.65
C TYR A 24 -14.86 19.35 -4.90
N ILE A 25 -13.54 19.28 -4.69
CA ILE A 25 -12.72 18.07 -4.88
C ILE A 25 -12.55 17.38 -3.54
N VAL A 26 -12.86 16.07 -3.51
CA VAL A 26 -12.75 15.22 -2.31
C VAL A 26 -11.82 14.05 -2.63
N PRO A 27 -10.54 14.12 -2.25
CA PRO A 27 -9.58 13.03 -2.46
C PRO A 27 -9.83 11.86 -1.50
N SER A 28 -9.17 10.73 -1.72
CA SER A 28 -9.16 9.60 -0.78
C SER A 28 -8.34 9.86 0.47
N SER A 29 -7.31 10.70 0.35
CA SER A 29 -6.31 10.92 1.40
C SER A 29 -6.85 11.73 2.59
N ASP A 30 -6.24 11.48 3.74
CA ASP A 30 -6.43 12.21 4.98
C ASP A 30 -5.41 13.36 5.15
N HIS A 31 -5.34 13.94 6.34
CA HIS A 31 -4.40 15.01 6.67
C HIS A 31 -2.92 14.58 6.62
N HIS A 32 -2.65 13.29 6.67
CA HIS A 32 -1.32 12.69 6.61
C HIS A 32 -1.01 12.05 5.25
N LEU A 33 -1.91 12.21 4.28
CA LEU A 33 -1.82 11.61 2.95
C LEU A 33 -1.70 10.08 3.00
N SER A 34 -2.39 9.46 3.94
CA SER A 34 -2.41 8.01 4.12
C SER A 34 -3.20 7.34 3.00
N GLU A 35 -2.76 6.16 2.55
CA GLU A 35 -3.53 5.30 1.64
C GLU A 35 -4.71 4.67 2.37
N TYR A 36 -4.47 4.08 3.54
CA TYR A 36 -5.51 3.60 4.44
C TYR A 36 -5.88 4.72 5.41
N THR A 37 -7.04 5.30 5.18
CA THR A 37 -7.51 6.49 5.91
C THR A 37 -8.27 6.09 7.16
N PRO A 38 -8.02 6.72 8.33
CA PRO A 38 -8.87 6.59 9.50
C PRO A 38 -10.33 6.90 9.17
N THR A 39 -11.27 6.21 9.83
CA THR A 39 -12.70 6.31 9.53
C THR A 39 -13.24 7.74 9.60
N CYS A 40 -12.71 8.58 10.50
CA CYS A 40 -13.10 9.98 10.64
C CYS A 40 -12.80 10.85 9.40
N TRP A 41 -11.85 10.44 8.56
CA TRP A 41 -11.44 11.16 7.35
C TRP A 41 -11.76 10.43 6.04
N LYS A 42 -12.58 9.38 6.08
CA LYS A 42 -13.05 8.69 4.87
C LYS A 42 -14.09 9.52 4.10
N HIS A 43 -13.79 10.77 3.87
CA HIS A 43 -14.69 11.77 3.29
C HIS A 43 -15.17 11.38 1.89
N ARG A 44 -14.27 10.87 1.02
CA ARG A 44 -14.63 10.43 -0.33
C ARG A 44 -15.56 9.20 -0.28
N GLU A 45 -15.28 8.23 0.59
CA GLU A 45 -16.15 7.06 0.81
C GLU A 45 -17.53 7.50 1.32
N TRP A 46 -17.57 8.41 2.29
CA TRP A 46 -18.81 8.92 2.84
C TRP A 46 -19.67 9.62 1.78
N ILE A 47 -19.10 10.51 0.95
CA ILE A 47 -19.88 11.29 -0.02
C ILE A 47 -20.29 10.48 -1.26
N THR A 48 -19.57 9.42 -1.63
CA THR A 48 -19.80 8.64 -2.85
C THR A 48 -20.41 7.27 -2.62
N GLY A 49 -20.18 6.67 -1.45
CA GLY A 49 -20.45 5.24 -1.17
C GLY A 49 -19.44 4.29 -1.80
N PHE A 50 -18.42 4.79 -2.50
CA PHE A 50 -17.34 3.98 -3.04
C PHE A 50 -16.24 3.80 -1.99
N ASN A 51 -15.88 2.56 -1.66
CA ASN A 51 -14.94 2.22 -0.58
C ASN A 51 -13.58 1.67 -1.06
N GLY A 52 -13.28 1.69 -2.36
CA GLY A 52 -11.94 1.37 -2.85
C GLY A 52 -10.88 2.33 -2.29
N SER A 53 -9.62 1.92 -2.14
CA SER A 53 -8.59 2.76 -1.49
C SER A 53 -8.14 3.97 -2.33
N ALA A 54 -8.30 3.94 -3.64
CA ALA A 54 -7.89 5.02 -4.54
C ALA A 54 -9.06 5.62 -5.33
N GLY A 55 -9.11 6.94 -5.38
CA GLY A 55 -10.09 7.69 -6.19
C GLY A 55 -10.32 9.09 -5.65
N THR A 56 -10.76 9.98 -6.52
CA THR A 56 -11.07 11.36 -6.18
C THR A 56 -12.47 11.70 -6.69
N ALA A 57 -13.33 12.21 -5.81
CA ALA A 57 -14.64 12.69 -6.19
C ALA A 57 -14.59 14.18 -6.52
N VAL A 58 -15.34 14.59 -7.54
CA VAL A 58 -15.59 16.00 -7.87
C VAL A 58 -17.09 16.21 -7.83
N ILE A 59 -17.53 17.07 -6.93
CA ILE A 59 -18.94 17.42 -6.75
C ILE A 59 -19.15 18.84 -7.26
N ALA A 60 -19.96 18.96 -8.30
CA ALA A 60 -20.41 20.23 -8.83
C ALA A 60 -21.89 20.47 -8.47
N MET A 61 -22.42 21.66 -8.79
CA MET A 61 -23.78 22.04 -8.38
C MET A 61 -24.87 21.14 -8.98
N ASP A 62 -24.66 20.61 -10.19
CA ASP A 62 -25.64 19.82 -10.97
C ASP A 62 -25.13 18.43 -11.36
N GLU A 63 -23.83 18.16 -11.26
CA GLU A 63 -23.20 16.89 -11.61
C GLU A 63 -22.22 16.43 -10.52
N ALA A 64 -21.83 15.14 -10.55
CA ALA A 64 -20.80 14.59 -9.70
C ALA A 64 -20.08 13.46 -10.43
N GLY A 65 -18.77 13.33 -10.21
CA GLY A 65 -17.96 12.28 -10.80
C GLY A 65 -16.96 11.69 -9.82
N LEU A 66 -16.67 10.41 -9.97
CA LEU A 66 -15.59 9.70 -9.28
C LEU A 66 -14.51 9.28 -10.28
N TRP A 67 -13.33 9.82 -10.17
CA TRP A 67 -12.12 9.37 -10.89
C TRP A 67 -11.45 8.27 -10.09
N THR A 68 -11.22 7.11 -10.70
CA THR A 68 -10.49 5.98 -10.10
C THR A 68 -9.78 5.17 -11.17
N ASP A 69 -8.76 4.39 -10.78
CA ASP A 69 -7.92 3.61 -11.69
C ASP A 69 -8.47 2.20 -12.00
N SER A 70 -7.77 1.47 -12.87
CA SER A 70 -8.22 0.19 -13.42
C SER A 70 -8.45 -0.91 -12.38
N ARG A 71 -7.84 -0.85 -11.20
CA ARG A 71 -8.04 -1.82 -10.11
C ARG A 71 -9.47 -1.81 -9.59
N TYR A 72 -10.16 -0.68 -9.73
CA TYR A 72 -11.46 -0.41 -9.14
C TYR A 72 -12.60 -0.24 -10.15
N PHE A 73 -12.38 -0.34 -11.46
CA PHE A 73 -13.44 -0.08 -12.44
C PHE A 73 -14.69 -0.93 -12.22
N LEU A 74 -14.53 -2.24 -11.97
CA LEU A 74 -15.65 -3.14 -11.73
C LEU A 74 -16.37 -2.79 -10.42
N GLN A 75 -15.62 -2.63 -9.33
CA GLN A 75 -16.16 -2.28 -8.02
C GLN A 75 -16.90 -0.95 -8.04
N ALA A 76 -16.29 0.09 -8.62
CA ALA A 76 -16.89 1.42 -8.71
C ALA A 76 -18.17 1.39 -9.57
N THR A 77 -18.19 0.64 -10.68
CA THR A 77 -19.39 0.45 -11.49
C THR A 77 -20.55 -0.08 -10.66
N GLN A 78 -20.30 -1.11 -9.83
CA GLN A 78 -21.32 -1.73 -8.98
C GLN A 78 -21.77 -0.80 -7.83
N GLN A 79 -20.81 -0.15 -7.17
CA GLN A 79 -21.09 0.67 -5.98
C GLN A 79 -21.76 2.00 -6.32
N LEU A 80 -21.46 2.59 -7.47
CA LEU A 80 -22.08 3.83 -7.95
C LEU A 80 -23.42 3.61 -8.65
N GLU A 81 -23.79 2.36 -8.96
CA GLU A 81 -25.06 2.06 -9.62
C GLU A 81 -26.26 2.60 -8.83
N GLY A 82 -27.11 3.40 -9.50
CA GLY A 82 -28.29 4.06 -8.92
C GLY A 82 -27.98 5.26 -8.02
N THR A 83 -26.71 5.70 -7.95
CA THR A 83 -26.33 7.04 -7.50
C THR A 83 -26.40 8.04 -8.66
N THR A 84 -26.18 9.32 -8.37
CA THR A 84 -26.06 10.38 -9.42
C THR A 84 -24.60 10.74 -9.67
N ILE A 85 -23.67 9.81 -9.40
CA ILE A 85 -22.23 10.01 -9.53
C ILE A 85 -21.74 9.19 -10.72
N ASP A 86 -21.14 9.87 -11.70
CA ASP A 86 -20.56 9.23 -12.88
C ASP A 86 -19.19 8.61 -12.56
N LEU A 87 -18.96 7.38 -13.02
CA LEU A 87 -17.63 6.78 -13.00
C LEU A 87 -16.78 7.40 -14.12
N ARG A 88 -15.64 7.94 -13.75
CA ARG A 88 -14.57 8.44 -14.63
C ARG A 88 -13.36 7.50 -14.56
N LYS A 89 -13.16 6.69 -15.60
CA LYS A 89 -12.11 5.66 -15.66
C LYS A 89 -10.75 6.30 -15.93
N GLU A 90 -10.01 6.61 -14.88
CA GLU A 90 -8.71 7.28 -14.96
C GLU A 90 -7.69 6.42 -15.73
N GLY A 91 -6.87 7.09 -16.56
CA GLY A 91 -5.88 6.44 -17.41
C GLY A 91 -6.40 6.03 -18.81
N LEU A 92 -7.71 6.10 -19.07
CA LEU A 92 -8.24 5.88 -20.40
C LEU A 92 -8.20 7.18 -21.22
N PRO A 93 -7.92 7.11 -22.55
CA PRO A 93 -7.76 8.28 -23.40
C PRO A 93 -8.98 9.23 -23.43
N GLU A 94 -10.17 8.67 -23.26
CA GLU A 94 -11.43 9.43 -23.25
C GLU A 94 -11.74 10.12 -21.93
N THR A 95 -10.98 9.81 -20.85
CA THR A 95 -11.22 10.38 -19.53
C THR A 95 -10.27 11.56 -19.28
N PRO A 96 -10.78 12.81 -19.25
CA PRO A 96 -9.95 13.97 -18.94
C PRO A 96 -9.45 13.93 -17.49
N SER A 97 -8.29 14.52 -17.22
CA SER A 97 -7.87 14.80 -15.86
C SER A 97 -8.90 15.69 -15.15
N ILE A 98 -8.95 15.64 -13.81
CA ILE A 98 -9.86 16.49 -13.03
C ILE A 98 -9.67 17.98 -13.37
N ALA A 99 -8.41 18.43 -13.47
CA ALA A 99 -8.11 19.82 -13.81
C ALA A 99 -8.61 20.18 -15.22
N ASP A 100 -8.40 19.30 -16.21
CA ASP A 100 -8.89 19.51 -17.57
C ASP A 100 -10.42 19.47 -17.64
N TYR A 101 -11.05 18.57 -16.91
CA TYR A 101 -12.51 18.53 -16.80
C TYR A 101 -13.06 19.85 -16.27
N LEU A 102 -12.53 20.36 -15.15
CA LEU A 102 -12.98 21.60 -14.52
C LEU A 102 -12.77 22.83 -15.42
N ARG A 103 -11.61 22.96 -16.06
CA ARG A 103 -11.33 24.11 -16.94
C ARG A 103 -12.21 24.16 -18.20
N THR A 104 -12.79 23.04 -18.64
CA THR A 104 -13.73 23.01 -19.77
C THR A 104 -15.13 23.53 -19.42
N LYS A 105 -15.46 23.60 -18.13
CA LYS A 105 -16.78 24.05 -17.63
C LYS A 105 -16.81 25.57 -17.52
N LYS A 106 -17.42 26.24 -18.47
CA LYS A 106 -17.47 27.73 -18.53
C LYS A 106 -18.10 28.38 -17.29
N TRP A 107 -18.96 27.66 -16.58
CA TRP A 107 -19.64 28.13 -15.38
C TRP A 107 -18.81 27.98 -14.11
N VAL A 108 -17.76 27.18 -14.10
CA VAL A 108 -16.84 27.04 -12.96
C VAL A 108 -15.94 28.26 -12.87
N LYS A 109 -15.99 28.96 -11.75
CA LYS A 109 -15.16 30.12 -11.40
C LYS A 109 -14.37 29.90 -10.12
N ARG A 110 -14.90 29.09 -9.21
CA ARG A 110 -14.30 28.82 -7.91
C ARG A 110 -14.34 27.32 -7.60
N VAL A 111 -13.17 26.73 -7.37
CA VAL A 111 -12.99 25.30 -7.05
C VAL A 111 -12.48 25.18 -5.63
N GLY A 112 -13.17 24.39 -4.80
CA GLY A 112 -12.78 24.13 -3.42
C GLY A 112 -12.16 22.74 -3.22
N PHE A 113 -11.28 22.63 -2.23
CA PHE A 113 -10.86 21.39 -1.58
C PHE A 113 -10.25 21.74 -0.22
N PHE A 114 -10.12 20.74 0.66
CA PHE A 114 -9.48 21.00 1.95
C PHE A 114 -7.95 20.82 1.87
N GLU A 115 -7.20 21.86 2.20
CA GLU A 115 -5.74 21.92 2.03
C GLU A 115 -4.96 20.88 2.84
N LYS A 116 -5.51 20.37 3.96
CA LYS A 116 -4.87 19.31 4.74
C LYS A 116 -5.04 17.92 4.12
N SER A 117 -6.06 17.71 3.28
CA SER A 117 -6.34 16.41 2.64
C SER A 117 -5.77 16.27 1.23
N MET A 118 -4.99 17.23 0.75
CA MET A 118 -4.40 17.21 -0.58
C MET A 118 -2.89 17.43 -0.52
N SER A 119 -2.13 16.65 -1.29
CA SER A 119 -0.68 16.86 -1.39
C SER A 119 -0.36 18.21 -2.03
N THR A 120 0.77 18.79 -1.63
CA THR A 120 1.27 20.05 -2.23
C THR A 120 1.48 19.88 -3.73
N ALA A 121 2.05 18.75 -4.17
CA ALA A 121 2.29 18.47 -5.59
C ALA A 121 0.99 18.50 -6.41
N GLU A 122 -0.06 17.87 -5.88
CA GLU A 122 -1.35 17.83 -6.55
C GLU A 122 -2.05 19.19 -6.55
N ALA A 123 -2.06 19.89 -5.42
CA ALA A 123 -2.62 21.22 -5.30
C ALA A 123 -1.94 22.22 -6.25
N LEU A 124 -0.62 22.19 -6.38
CA LEU A 124 0.13 23.05 -7.32
C LEU A 124 -0.13 22.64 -8.77
N ARG A 125 -0.33 21.37 -9.08
CA ARG A 125 -0.75 20.90 -10.40
C ARG A 125 -2.13 21.46 -10.78
N TYR A 126 -3.11 21.40 -9.86
CA TYR A 126 -4.43 22.02 -10.07
C TYR A 126 -4.29 23.53 -10.24
N LYS A 127 -3.56 24.18 -9.35
CA LYS A 127 -3.35 25.63 -9.40
C LYS A 127 -2.85 26.08 -10.78
N LYS A 128 -1.83 25.43 -11.31
CA LYS A 128 -1.25 25.75 -12.62
C LYS A 128 -2.27 25.73 -13.76
N VAL A 129 -3.18 24.76 -13.77
CA VAL A 129 -4.19 24.61 -14.84
C VAL A 129 -5.38 25.55 -14.61
N LEU A 130 -5.83 25.67 -13.36
CA LEU A 130 -6.99 26.48 -13.01
C LEU A 130 -6.71 28.00 -13.12
N ASP A 131 -5.52 28.46 -12.73
CA ASP A 131 -5.10 29.85 -12.89
C ASP A 131 -5.14 30.31 -14.36
N ILE A 132 -4.67 29.43 -15.29
CA ILE A 132 -4.72 29.71 -16.75
C ILE A 132 -6.17 29.86 -17.22
N ALA A 133 -7.09 29.12 -16.63
CA ALA A 133 -8.51 29.20 -16.95
C ALA A 133 -9.26 30.34 -16.21
N GLY A 134 -8.57 31.10 -15.35
CA GLY A 134 -9.17 32.14 -14.52
C GLY A 134 -10.09 31.60 -13.43
N ILE A 135 -9.82 30.39 -12.93
CA ILE A 135 -10.58 29.72 -11.89
C ILE A 135 -9.83 29.86 -10.55
N GLU A 136 -10.50 30.43 -9.55
CA GLU A 136 -9.99 30.62 -8.20
C GLU A 136 -10.01 29.31 -7.41
N MET A 137 -8.95 29.03 -6.63
CA MET A 137 -8.91 27.92 -5.68
C MET A 137 -9.24 28.40 -4.26
N VAL A 138 -10.17 27.69 -3.59
CA VAL A 138 -10.57 27.92 -2.17
C VAL A 138 -10.18 26.69 -1.37
N THR A 139 -9.17 26.80 -0.48
CA THR A 139 -8.53 25.63 0.10
C THR A 139 -8.66 25.50 1.62
N GLU A 140 -9.08 26.56 2.31
CA GLU A 140 -9.19 26.60 3.77
C GLU A 140 -10.48 25.96 4.32
N LYS A 141 -11.42 25.61 3.46
CA LYS A 141 -12.76 25.17 3.88
C LYS A 141 -12.91 23.66 3.83
N ASP A 142 -13.04 23.03 4.98
CA ASP A 142 -13.43 21.62 5.07
C ASP A 142 -14.95 21.47 5.04
N LEU A 143 -15.52 21.56 3.85
CA LEU A 143 -16.97 21.48 3.67
C LEU A 143 -17.54 20.09 3.95
N ILE A 144 -16.73 19.03 3.85
CA ILE A 144 -17.19 17.67 4.17
C ILE A 144 -17.38 17.54 5.69
N SER A 145 -16.38 17.90 6.49
CA SER A 145 -16.51 17.86 7.95
C SER A 145 -17.65 18.75 8.47
N GLU A 146 -17.97 19.84 7.79
CA GLU A 146 -19.11 20.71 8.14
C GLU A 146 -20.46 19.99 8.00
N VAL A 147 -20.61 19.13 6.98
CA VAL A 147 -21.89 18.46 6.68
C VAL A 147 -21.94 17.00 7.15
N TYR A 148 -20.82 16.43 7.59
CA TYR A 148 -20.71 15.06 8.11
C TYR A 148 -21.00 15.06 9.63
N ALA A 149 -22.26 15.30 10.00
CA ALA A 149 -22.65 15.51 11.40
C ALA A 149 -22.37 14.34 12.35
N ASP A 150 -22.36 13.11 11.85
CA ASP A 150 -22.09 11.86 12.55
C ASP A 150 -20.70 11.28 12.25
N ALA A 151 -19.73 12.13 11.86
CA ALA A 151 -18.36 11.70 11.62
C ALA A 151 -17.77 11.08 12.89
N PRO A 152 -17.09 9.92 12.79
CA PRO A 152 -16.38 9.34 13.93
C PRO A 152 -15.32 10.33 14.48
N GLU A 153 -15.04 10.23 15.78
CA GLU A 153 -13.95 11.01 16.38
C GLU A 153 -12.58 10.59 15.83
N ILE A 154 -11.63 11.52 15.85
CA ILE A 154 -10.23 11.22 15.53
C ILE A 154 -9.71 10.16 16.50
N PRO A 155 -9.19 9.02 16.04
CA PRO A 155 -8.70 7.97 16.92
C PRO A 155 -7.53 8.45 17.79
N ARG A 156 -7.53 8.00 19.04
CA ARG A 156 -6.53 8.36 20.06
C ARG A 156 -5.98 7.12 20.76
N ASN A 157 -5.79 6.03 19.99
CA ASN A 157 -5.21 4.82 20.53
C ASN A 157 -3.80 5.09 21.06
N PRO A 158 -3.37 4.47 22.16
CA PRO A 158 -2.06 4.71 22.73
C PRO A 158 -0.95 4.28 21.78
N PHE A 159 0.15 5.02 21.78
CA PHE A 159 1.38 4.55 21.20
C PHE A 159 2.02 3.45 22.07
N PHE A 160 2.77 2.58 21.44
CA PHE A 160 3.67 1.63 22.07
C PHE A 160 5.05 1.68 21.40
N ILE A 161 6.08 1.26 22.14
CA ILE A 161 7.46 1.33 21.68
C ILE A 161 7.76 0.18 20.73
N MET A 162 8.37 0.47 19.59
CA MET A 162 9.05 -0.51 18.73
C MET A 162 10.43 -0.83 19.33
N PRO A 163 10.64 -2.03 19.89
CA PRO A 163 11.89 -2.34 20.55
C PRO A 163 13.08 -2.32 19.57
N THR A 164 14.24 -1.80 20.03
CA THR A 164 15.46 -1.72 19.21
C THR A 164 15.95 -3.09 18.73
N LYS A 165 15.68 -4.17 19.49
CA LYS A 165 15.99 -5.56 19.05
C LYS A 165 15.31 -5.95 17.73
N TYR A 166 14.21 -5.29 17.35
CA TYR A 166 13.54 -5.44 16.07
C TYR A 166 13.90 -4.31 15.10
N ALA A 167 13.97 -3.07 15.58
CA ALA A 167 14.22 -1.90 14.74
C ALA A 167 15.69 -1.77 14.28
N GLY A 168 16.63 -2.44 14.97
CA GLY A 168 18.07 -2.36 14.68
C GLY A 168 18.74 -1.05 15.07
N LEU A 169 18.01 0.06 15.05
CA LEU A 169 18.49 1.41 15.38
C LEU A 169 17.59 2.07 16.42
N THR A 170 18.20 2.83 17.33
CA THR A 170 17.48 3.68 18.28
C THR A 170 16.90 4.91 17.57
N THR A 171 15.91 5.56 18.17
CA THR A 171 15.37 6.84 17.70
C THR A 171 16.46 7.91 17.56
N LYS A 172 17.40 7.97 18.52
CA LYS A 172 18.52 8.92 18.49
C LYS A 172 19.44 8.71 17.27
N GLU A 173 19.75 7.45 16.94
CA GLU A 173 20.54 7.11 15.74
C GLU A 173 19.78 7.44 14.46
N LYS A 174 18.49 7.15 14.38
CA LYS A 174 17.65 7.50 13.22
C LYS A 174 17.58 9.01 13.00
N VAL A 175 17.38 9.79 14.07
CA VAL A 175 17.42 11.27 14.02
C VAL A 175 18.78 11.78 13.54
N ALA A 176 19.88 11.19 14.01
CA ALA A 176 21.23 11.57 13.55
C ALA A 176 21.43 11.26 12.06
N ASN A 177 20.97 10.09 11.58
CA ASN A 177 21.05 9.71 10.17
C ASN A 177 20.23 10.66 9.27
N VAL A 178 19.03 11.05 9.72
CA VAL A 178 18.19 12.01 8.99
C VAL A 178 18.88 13.39 8.92
N ARG A 179 19.45 13.87 10.03
CA ARG A 179 20.21 15.13 10.04
C ARG A 179 21.41 15.11 9.08
N ALA A 180 22.17 14.01 9.08
CA ALA A 180 23.30 13.84 8.15
C ALA A 180 22.83 13.84 6.68
N ALA A 181 21.72 13.17 6.38
CA ALA A 181 21.12 13.16 5.04
C ALA A 181 20.61 14.54 4.61
N LEU A 182 20.02 15.31 5.53
CA LEU A 182 19.61 16.70 5.28
C LEU A 182 20.82 17.60 4.98
N GLU A 183 21.85 17.53 5.83
CA GLU A 183 23.09 18.33 5.68
C GLU A 183 23.78 18.05 4.35
N ALA A 184 23.86 16.76 3.95
CA ALA A 184 24.43 16.36 2.66
C ALA A 184 23.69 16.96 1.44
N LYS A 185 22.44 17.39 1.62
CA LYS A 185 21.61 18.06 0.62
C LYS A 185 21.49 19.58 0.85
N GLY A 186 22.22 20.13 1.81
CA GLY A 186 22.18 21.54 2.15
C GLY A 186 20.96 22.00 2.93
N ALA A 187 20.16 21.07 3.47
CA ALA A 187 18.99 21.36 4.30
C ALA A 187 19.31 21.24 5.80
N ASN A 188 18.50 21.88 6.65
CA ASN A 188 18.65 21.84 8.10
C ASN A 188 17.33 21.61 8.85
N ALA A 189 16.23 21.41 8.12
CA ALA A 189 14.93 21.12 8.70
C ALA A 189 14.10 20.22 7.77
N ILE A 190 13.16 19.46 8.35
CA ILE A 190 12.16 18.66 7.63
C ILE A 190 10.88 18.57 8.44
N ILE A 191 9.73 18.63 7.75
CA ILE A 191 8.40 18.32 8.28
C ILE A 191 8.13 16.85 8.01
N VAL A 192 7.69 16.11 9.05
CA VAL A 192 7.31 14.71 8.96
C VAL A 192 5.79 14.63 9.00
N ASN A 193 5.18 14.54 7.84
CA ASN A 193 3.73 14.48 7.67
C ASN A 193 3.19 13.04 7.62
N MET A 194 3.92 12.13 6.94
CA MET A 194 3.52 10.75 6.76
C MET A 194 3.60 9.96 8.07
N LEU A 195 2.50 9.27 8.43
CA LEU A 195 2.44 8.50 9.69
C LEU A 195 3.46 7.37 9.76
N CYS A 196 3.76 6.72 8.64
CA CYS A 196 4.78 5.66 8.58
C CYS A 196 6.21 6.22 8.78
N GLU A 197 6.51 7.42 8.29
CA GLU A 197 7.79 8.09 8.55
C GLU A 197 7.94 8.50 10.02
N LEU A 198 6.86 9.02 10.60
CA LEU A 198 6.78 9.35 12.02
C LEU A 198 7.03 8.12 12.89
N ALA A 199 6.30 7.04 12.62
CA ALA A 199 6.40 5.78 13.36
C ALA A 199 7.79 5.14 13.26
N TRP A 200 8.42 5.19 12.06
CA TRP A 200 9.78 4.73 11.86
C TRP A 200 10.80 5.60 12.61
N LEU A 201 10.70 6.92 12.47
CA LEU A 201 11.67 7.86 13.03
C LEU A 201 11.74 7.78 14.57
N PHE A 202 10.58 7.71 15.21
CA PHE A 202 10.48 7.72 16.68
C PHE A 202 10.43 6.33 17.31
N ASN A 203 10.52 5.26 16.54
CA ASN A 203 10.36 3.87 17.03
C ASN A 203 9.09 3.70 17.87
N ILE A 204 7.98 4.23 17.41
CA ILE A 204 6.66 4.08 18.02
C ILE A 204 5.65 3.50 17.03
N ARG A 205 4.67 2.78 17.54
CA ARG A 205 3.56 2.22 16.77
C ARG A 205 2.25 2.51 17.48
N SER A 206 1.13 2.39 16.78
CA SER A 206 -0.22 2.53 17.32
C SER A 206 -1.22 1.83 16.39
N ASN A 207 -2.52 1.88 16.71
CA ASN A 207 -3.60 1.25 15.95
C ASN A 207 -4.65 2.27 15.49
N ASP A 208 -4.26 3.50 15.13
CA ASP A 208 -5.20 4.53 14.68
C ASP A 208 -5.70 4.29 13.25
N VAL A 209 -4.94 3.57 12.45
CA VAL A 209 -5.25 3.24 11.07
C VAL A 209 -5.42 1.74 10.93
N ALA A 210 -6.50 1.30 10.30
CA ALA A 210 -6.71 -0.12 10.03
C ALA A 210 -5.53 -0.71 9.26
N PHE A 211 -5.08 -1.90 9.66
CA PHE A 211 -3.98 -2.67 9.05
C PHE A 211 -2.58 -2.04 9.16
N ASN A 212 -2.46 -0.75 9.40
CA ASN A 212 -1.19 -0.05 9.52
C ASN A 212 -0.88 0.25 10.99
N PRO A 213 0.25 -0.21 11.54
CA PRO A 213 0.60 -0.01 12.95
C PRO A 213 1.14 1.40 13.19
N VAL A 214 0.38 2.41 12.82
CA VAL A 214 0.75 3.83 12.90
C VAL A 214 -0.22 4.63 13.75
N GLY A 215 0.24 5.74 14.30
CA GLY A 215 -0.56 6.63 15.11
C GLY A 215 -0.53 8.07 14.62
N ILE A 216 -1.64 8.78 14.79
CA ILE A 216 -1.82 10.16 14.34
C ILE A 216 -0.87 11.09 15.08
N GLY A 217 -0.09 11.83 14.31
CA GLY A 217 0.87 12.81 14.79
C GLY A 217 1.69 13.40 13.65
N TYR A 218 2.39 14.50 13.95
CA TYR A 218 3.35 15.13 13.04
C TYR A 218 4.72 15.19 13.70
N GLY A 219 5.75 15.33 12.87
CA GLY A 219 7.10 15.60 13.33
C GLY A 219 7.66 16.88 12.71
N LEU A 220 8.50 17.56 13.46
CA LEU A 220 9.35 18.64 12.95
C LEU A 220 10.75 18.41 13.47
N LEU A 221 11.68 18.23 12.55
CA LEU A 221 13.10 18.08 12.84
C LEU A 221 13.82 19.29 12.30
N THR A 222 14.59 19.93 13.17
CA THR A 222 15.51 21.04 12.84
C THR A 222 16.93 20.65 13.21
N LYS A 223 17.88 21.55 12.95
CA LYS A 223 19.28 21.34 13.34
C LYS A 223 19.42 20.94 14.81
N ASP A 224 18.70 21.61 15.70
CA ASP A 224 18.90 21.53 17.15
C ASP A 224 17.75 20.82 17.89
N GLN A 225 16.56 20.70 17.29
CA GLN A 225 15.36 20.17 17.92
C GLN A 225 14.73 19.07 17.10
N VAL A 226 14.06 18.15 17.77
CA VAL A 226 13.14 17.17 17.18
C VAL A 226 11.89 17.11 18.04
N THR A 227 10.73 17.28 17.43
CA THR A 227 9.45 17.42 18.14
C THR A 227 8.41 16.48 17.53
N LEU A 228 7.71 15.75 18.39
CA LEU A 228 6.50 15.00 18.07
C LEU A 228 5.27 15.86 18.46
N TYR A 229 4.36 16.07 17.53
CA TYR A 229 3.07 16.73 17.75
C TYR A 229 1.97 15.67 17.72
N THR A 230 1.30 15.46 18.86
CA THR A 230 0.25 14.45 18.98
C THR A 230 -0.70 14.76 20.15
N PHE A 231 -1.70 13.92 20.34
CA PHE A 231 -2.65 14.05 21.44
C PHE A 231 -2.03 13.49 22.73
N PRO A 232 -2.14 14.20 23.86
CA PRO A 232 -1.55 13.77 25.13
C PRO A 232 -2.02 12.38 25.60
N GLU A 233 -3.26 12.01 25.29
CA GLU A 233 -3.90 10.75 25.66
C GLU A 233 -3.23 9.53 25.00
N LYS A 234 -2.55 9.74 23.88
CA LYS A 234 -1.83 8.69 23.14
C LYS A 234 -0.49 8.29 23.76
N LEU A 235 -0.06 8.98 24.79
CA LEU A 235 1.31 8.88 25.32
C LEU A 235 1.31 8.24 26.73
N PRO A 236 1.38 6.89 26.85
CA PRO A 236 1.72 6.22 28.11
C PRO A 236 3.05 6.71 28.69
N ASP A 237 3.25 6.56 29.98
CA ASP A 237 4.47 7.03 30.66
C ASP A 237 5.74 6.42 30.07
N GLU A 238 5.72 5.16 29.70
CA GLU A 238 6.85 4.47 29.05
C GLU A 238 7.22 5.10 27.71
N VAL A 239 6.22 5.49 26.90
CA VAL A 239 6.45 6.17 25.60
C VAL A 239 6.98 7.58 25.83
N ARG A 240 6.46 8.31 26.83
CA ARG A 240 6.99 9.63 27.22
C ARG A 240 8.46 9.54 27.64
N GLN A 241 8.79 8.53 28.44
CA GLN A 241 10.16 8.30 28.89
C GLN A 241 11.08 7.94 27.71
N HIS A 242 10.64 7.02 26.83
CA HIS A 242 11.36 6.67 25.60
C HIS A 242 11.68 7.90 24.73
N LEU A 243 10.68 8.73 24.46
CA LEU A 243 10.85 9.97 23.67
C LEU A 243 11.82 10.93 24.35
N LYS A 244 11.69 11.14 25.66
CA LYS A 244 12.58 12.01 26.44
C LYS A 244 14.03 11.54 26.43
N GLU A 245 14.27 10.25 26.62
CA GLU A 245 15.63 9.64 26.60
C GLU A 245 16.30 9.77 25.23
N ASN A 246 15.49 9.81 24.15
CA ASN A 246 15.96 10.03 22.79
C ASN A 246 15.99 11.52 22.36
N GLY A 247 15.72 12.45 23.29
CA GLY A 247 15.79 13.89 23.04
C GLY A 247 14.62 14.45 22.21
N VAL A 248 13.49 13.74 22.16
CA VAL A 248 12.30 14.17 21.44
C VAL A 248 11.40 15.01 22.35
N SER A 249 11.10 16.23 21.94
CA SER A 249 10.10 17.09 22.58
C SER A 249 8.69 16.69 22.16
N ILE A 250 7.70 16.93 23.02
CA ILE A 250 6.29 16.61 22.77
C ILE A 250 5.48 17.90 22.84
N LYS A 251 4.64 18.14 21.83
CA LYS A 251 3.71 19.28 21.75
C LYS A 251 2.31 18.83 21.30
N PRO A 252 1.26 19.64 21.55
CA PRO A 252 -0.09 19.34 21.07
C PRO A 252 -0.16 19.20 19.54
N TYR A 253 -1.00 18.29 19.06
CA TYR A 253 -1.15 17.97 17.64
C TYR A 253 -1.36 19.20 16.76
N GLU A 254 -2.27 20.09 17.14
CA GLU A 254 -2.64 21.28 16.36
C GLU A 254 -1.55 22.37 16.32
N ALA A 255 -0.54 22.27 17.17
CA ALA A 255 0.51 23.31 17.25
C ALA A 255 1.47 23.29 16.04
N VAL A 256 1.54 22.21 15.28
CA VAL A 256 2.54 22.01 14.23
C VAL A 256 2.52 23.10 13.16
N TYR A 257 1.35 23.53 12.70
CA TYR A 257 1.26 24.57 11.65
C TYR A 257 1.75 25.94 12.12
N ALA A 258 1.44 26.30 13.37
CA ALA A 258 1.96 27.53 13.99
C ALA A 258 3.49 27.48 14.18
N GLU A 259 4.03 26.31 14.53
CA GLU A 259 5.49 26.12 14.65
C GLU A 259 6.18 26.18 13.30
N VAL A 260 5.59 25.64 12.23
CA VAL A 260 6.10 25.78 10.86
C VAL A 260 6.07 27.24 10.43
N ALA A 261 4.97 27.97 10.73
CA ALA A 261 4.86 29.40 10.42
C ALA A 261 5.86 30.28 11.21
N ALA A 262 6.39 29.76 12.32
CA ALA A 262 7.38 30.43 13.15
C ALA A 262 8.84 30.04 12.82
N LEU A 263 9.08 29.26 11.78
CA LEU A 263 10.44 28.84 11.39
C LEU A 263 11.33 30.06 11.11
N PRO A 264 12.57 30.08 11.64
CA PRO A 264 13.51 31.18 11.38
C PRO A 264 13.82 31.35 9.89
N GLN A 265 13.99 32.59 9.43
CA GLN A 265 14.34 32.91 8.02
C GLN A 265 15.60 32.19 7.49
N LYS A 266 16.54 31.84 8.37
CA LYS A 266 17.75 31.08 8.00
C LYS A 266 17.50 29.58 7.82
N THR A 267 16.27 29.12 7.98
CA THR A 267 15.92 27.72 7.80
C THR A 267 16.00 27.36 6.31
N VAL A 268 16.63 26.23 6.04
CA VAL A 268 16.60 25.57 4.73
C VAL A 268 15.81 24.27 4.89
N LEU A 269 14.57 24.30 4.44
CA LEU A 269 13.60 23.22 4.64
C LEU A 269 13.68 22.22 3.48
N SER A 270 14.00 20.97 3.79
CA SER A 270 13.76 19.84 2.89
C SER A 270 12.26 19.57 2.84
N PHE A 271 11.67 19.70 1.68
CA PHE A 271 10.25 19.59 1.49
C PHE A 271 9.91 18.64 0.34
N ASP A 272 9.16 17.59 0.64
CA ASP A 272 8.63 16.68 -0.38
C ASP A 272 7.18 17.05 -0.69
N PRO A 273 6.91 17.67 -1.85
CA PRO A 273 5.57 18.12 -2.19
C PRO A 273 4.54 16.99 -2.31
N ALA A 274 4.99 15.76 -2.60
CA ALA A 274 4.12 14.60 -2.71
C ALA A 274 3.72 14.01 -1.35
N ARG A 275 4.51 14.28 -0.30
CA ARG A 275 4.36 13.71 1.05
C ARG A 275 3.96 14.73 2.12
N ASN A 276 3.88 15.99 1.76
CA ASN A 276 3.39 17.05 2.64
C ASN A 276 2.10 17.63 2.09
N ASN A 277 1.12 17.81 2.96
CA ASN A 277 -0.14 18.42 2.58
C ASN A 277 0.02 19.91 2.25
N TYR A 278 -0.93 20.45 1.49
CA TYR A 278 -0.87 21.82 0.99
C TYR A 278 -0.93 22.89 2.10
N ALA A 279 -1.55 22.57 3.26
CA ALA A 279 -1.56 23.48 4.40
C ALA A 279 -0.16 23.76 4.95
N PHE A 280 0.74 22.77 4.94
CA PHE A 280 2.15 23.01 5.32
C PHE A 280 2.84 23.97 4.35
N TYR A 281 2.68 23.75 3.03
CA TYR A 281 3.29 24.64 2.04
C TYR A 281 2.84 26.09 2.22
N ARG A 282 1.56 26.31 2.51
CA ARG A 282 1.02 27.65 2.78
C ARG A 282 1.47 28.25 4.11
N ALA A 283 1.79 27.41 5.09
CA ALA A 283 2.26 27.86 6.40
C ALA A 283 3.75 28.26 6.41
N ILE A 284 4.56 27.84 5.41
CA ILE A 284 6.00 28.15 5.35
C ILE A 284 6.22 29.65 5.20
N PRO A 285 7.01 30.30 6.09
CA PRO A 285 7.29 31.74 5.98
C PRO A 285 8.06 32.09 4.70
N GLU A 286 7.79 33.26 4.13
CA GLU A 286 8.40 33.76 2.89
C GLU A 286 9.95 33.78 2.93
N GLY A 287 10.57 33.95 4.10
CA GLY A 287 12.01 33.97 4.25
C GLY A 287 12.70 32.60 4.40
N VAL A 288 11.94 31.50 4.42
CA VAL A 288 12.47 30.13 4.50
C VAL A 288 12.83 29.63 3.11
N THR A 289 14.04 29.10 2.95
CA THR A 289 14.45 28.47 1.69
C THR A 289 13.89 27.04 1.61
N ILE A 290 13.19 26.70 0.54
CA ILE A 290 12.66 25.36 0.28
C ILE A 290 13.59 24.65 -0.69
N ILE A 291 14.03 23.43 -0.33
CA ILE A 291 14.64 22.46 -1.25
C ILE A 291 13.61 21.36 -1.50
N GLU A 292 13.00 21.38 -2.69
CA GLU A 292 12.08 20.31 -3.10
C GLU A 292 12.86 19.04 -3.42
N GLN A 293 12.63 18.00 -2.64
CA GLN A 293 13.27 16.69 -2.80
C GLN A 293 12.47 15.59 -2.10
N LEU A 294 12.71 14.35 -2.50
CA LEU A 294 12.21 13.17 -1.78
C LEU A 294 12.65 13.24 -0.31
N SER A 295 11.73 12.98 0.61
CA SER A 295 12.03 12.89 2.04
C SER A 295 13.19 11.90 2.28
N PRO A 296 14.29 12.31 2.94
CA PRO A 296 15.37 11.37 3.26
C PRO A 296 14.91 10.25 4.20
N ILE A 297 13.86 10.47 5.00
CA ILE A 297 13.28 9.45 5.87
C ILE A 297 12.69 8.32 5.03
N THR A 298 12.00 8.64 3.94
CA THR A 298 11.44 7.63 3.02
C THR A 298 12.53 6.67 2.51
N LEU A 299 13.68 7.19 2.09
CA LEU A 299 14.76 6.37 1.57
C LEU A 299 15.47 5.56 2.68
N LEU A 300 15.76 6.19 3.82
CA LEU A 300 16.38 5.54 4.98
C LEU A 300 15.51 4.39 5.51
N LYS A 301 14.18 4.56 5.48
CA LYS A 301 13.21 3.54 5.87
C LYS A 301 13.08 2.40 4.86
N ALA A 302 13.22 2.70 3.56
CA ALA A 302 13.11 1.71 2.48
C ALA A 302 14.28 0.74 2.46
N VAL A 303 15.50 1.20 2.80
CA VAL A 303 16.71 0.39 2.88
C VAL A 303 16.77 -0.26 4.26
N LYS A 304 16.37 -1.52 4.34
CA LYS A 304 16.33 -2.29 5.60
C LYS A 304 17.75 -2.55 6.10
N ASN A 305 17.96 -2.35 7.40
CA ASN A 305 19.22 -2.75 8.05
C ASN A 305 19.26 -4.28 8.25
N GLU A 306 20.41 -4.80 8.71
CA GLU A 306 20.61 -6.24 8.88
C GLU A 306 19.63 -6.87 9.88
N THR A 307 19.26 -6.15 10.94
CA THR A 307 18.26 -6.63 11.92
C THR A 307 16.87 -6.75 11.28
N GLU A 308 16.47 -5.77 10.49
CA GLU A 308 15.21 -5.77 9.76
C GLU A 308 15.20 -6.86 8.66
N HIS A 309 16.31 -7.06 7.95
CA HIS A 309 16.44 -8.14 6.97
C HIS A 309 16.29 -9.53 7.64
N GLN A 310 16.99 -9.74 8.75
CA GLN A 310 16.86 -11.00 9.51
C GLN A 310 15.44 -11.20 10.06
N GLY A 311 14.77 -10.11 10.45
CA GLY A 311 13.35 -10.12 10.83
C GLY A 311 12.47 -10.63 9.69
N TYR A 312 12.64 -10.10 8.46
CA TYR A 312 11.94 -10.61 7.28
C TYR A 312 12.18 -12.09 7.04
N VAL A 313 13.43 -12.55 7.10
CA VAL A 313 13.76 -13.98 6.93
C VAL A 313 13.02 -14.84 7.95
N ASN A 314 12.93 -14.38 9.20
CA ASN A 314 12.27 -15.12 10.29
C ASN A 314 10.74 -15.12 10.14
N VAL A 315 10.14 -13.97 9.85
CA VAL A 315 8.68 -13.86 9.73
C VAL A 315 8.14 -14.67 8.56
N MET A 316 8.87 -14.73 7.42
CA MET A 316 8.42 -15.50 6.26
C MET A 316 8.33 -17.00 6.54
N LYS A 317 9.16 -17.55 7.42
CA LYS A 317 9.06 -18.95 7.87
C LYS A 317 7.78 -19.17 8.69
N ARG A 318 7.48 -18.27 9.62
CA ARG A 318 6.34 -18.38 10.53
C ARG A 318 5.02 -18.12 9.79
N ASP A 319 4.98 -17.11 8.92
CA ASP A 319 3.82 -16.86 8.06
C ASP A 319 3.59 -18.02 7.08
N GLY A 320 4.67 -18.62 6.54
CA GLY A 320 4.61 -19.83 5.72
C GLY A 320 4.00 -21.03 6.46
N ALA A 321 4.29 -21.18 7.76
CA ALA A 321 3.68 -22.22 8.59
C ALA A 321 2.18 -21.93 8.83
N ALA A 322 1.80 -20.67 9.07
CA ALA A 322 0.41 -20.27 9.22
C ALA A 322 -0.39 -20.52 7.93
N LEU A 323 0.16 -20.13 6.78
CA LEU A 323 -0.42 -20.40 5.47
C LEU A 323 -0.56 -21.91 5.18
N THR A 324 0.46 -22.71 5.54
CA THR A 324 0.39 -24.17 5.38
C THR A 324 -0.77 -24.76 6.17
N ARG A 325 -0.94 -24.40 7.45
CA ARG A 325 -2.07 -24.82 8.28
C ARG A 325 -3.40 -24.38 7.73
N PHE A 326 -3.46 -23.17 7.22
CA PHE A 326 -4.64 -22.61 6.57
C PHE A 326 -5.03 -23.43 5.33
N PHE A 327 -4.11 -23.73 4.42
CA PHE A 327 -4.42 -24.51 3.21
C PHE A 327 -4.79 -25.96 3.52
N ILE A 328 -4.20 -26.57 4.56
CA ILE A 328 -4.63 -27.87 5.07
C ILE A 328 -6.07 -27.81 5.58
N TRP A 329 -6.40 -26.79 6.36
CA TRP A 329 -7.78 -26.59 6.84
C TRP A 329 -8.76 -26.41 5.68
N LEU A 330 -8.43 -25.57 4.70
CA LEU A 330 -9.30 -25.30 3.55
C LEU A 330 -9.56 -26.58 2.73
N GLU A 331 -8.51 -27.35 2.42
CA GLU A 331 -8.61 -28.61 1.68
C GLU A 331 -9.50 -29.61 2.44
N LYS A 332 -9.24 -29.83 3.72
CA LYS A 332 -10.05 -30.74 4.55
C LYS A 332 -11.52 -30.31 4.67
N SER A 333 -11.78 -29.02 4.83
CA SER A 333 -13.15 -28.49 4.89
C SER A 333 -13.90 -28.75 3.58
N LEU A 334 -13.30 -28.46 2.43
CA LEU A 334 -13.93 -28.70 1.14
C LEU A 334 -14.13 -30.19 0.82
N GLU A 335 -13.16 -31.05 1.18
CA GLU A 335 -13.26 -32.50 1.04
C GLU A 335 -14.36 -33.10 1.92
N SER A 336 -14.61 -32.54 3.10
CA SER A 336 -15.71 -32.96 3.98
C SER A 336 -17.07 -32.46 3.54
N GLY A 337 -17.12 -31.62 2.49
CA GLY A 337 -18.37 -31.05 1.97
C GLY A 337 -18.77 -29.73 2.65
N GLU A 338 -17.95 -29.14 3.49
CA GLU A 338 -18.15 -27.78 3.99
C GLU A 338 -17.95 -26.77 2.87
N THR A 339 -18.65 -25.65 2.95
CA THR A 339 -18.59 -24.59 1.93
C THR A 339 -18.37 -23.23 2.60
N PRO A 340 -17.16 -22.97 3.17
CA PRO A 340 -16.86 -21.69 3.77
C PRO A 340 -17.01 -20.56 2.74
N THR A 341 -17.44 -19.39 3.19
CA THR A 341 -17.50 -18.19 2.34
C THR A 341 -16.13 -17.54 2.19
N GLU A 342 -15.94 -16.74 1.15
CA GLU A 342 -14.72 -15.95 0.95
C GLU A 342 -14.37 -15.10 2.17
N TYR A 343 -15.37 -14.51 2.82
CA TYR A 343 -15.19 -13.75 4.06
C TYR A 343 -14.69 -14.64 5.22
N GLU A 344 -15.33 -15.77 5.44
CA GLU A 344 -14.96 -16.72 6.52
C GLU A 344 -13.54 -17.28 6.33
N VAL A 345 -13.11 -17.47 5.08
CA VAL A 345 -11.77 -17.92 4.73
C VAL A 345 -10.72 -16.89 5.18
N GLY A 346 -10.96 -15.60 4.92
CA GLY A 346 -10.08 -14.52 5.40
C GLY A 346 -9.99 -14.47 6.94
N VAL A 347 -11.14 -14.58 7.62
CA VAL A 347 -11.19 -14.63 9.10
C VAL A 347 -10.43 -15.84 9.66
N GLN A 348 -10.53 -16.99 8.98
CA GLN A 348 -9.84 -18.21 9.43
C GLN A 348 -8.32 -18.10 9.25
N LEU A 349 -7.85 -17.48 8.18
CA LEU A 349 -6.42 -17.24 7.97
C LEU A 349 -5.82 -16.36 9.08
N ALA A 350 -6.50 -15.29 9.48
CA ALA A 350 -6.08 -14.45 10.59
C ALA A 350 -5.92 -15.24 11.90
N LYS A 351 -6.79 -16.23 12.16
CA LYS A 351 -6.66 -17.11 13.34
C LYS A 351 -5.41 -17.99 13.29
N PHE A 352 -5.01 -18.48 12.10
CA PHE A 352 -3.77 -19.25 11.96
C PHE A 352 -2.54 -18.37 12.14
N ARG A 353 -2.55 -17.13 11.62
CA ARG A 353 -1.50 -16.14 11.87
C ARG A 353 -1.38 -15.77 13.35
N ALA A 354 -2.52 -15.61 14.04
CA ALA A 354 -2.58 -15.30 15.47
C ALA A 354 -2.07 -16.42 16.39
N MET A 355 -1.72 -17.60 15.88
CA MET A 355 -0.98 -18.61 16.64
C MET A 355 0.48 -18.21 16.87
N ASP A 356 0.99 -17.22 16.15
CA ASP A 356 2.31 -16.63 16.36
C ASP A 356 2.23 -15.46 17.34
N GLU A 357 3.00 -15.48 18.41
CA GLU A 357 3.05 -14.43 19.44
C GLU A 357 3.55 -13.07 18.91
N GLN A 358 4.24 -13.05 17.76
CA GLN A 358 4.71 -11.82 17.11
C GLN A 358 3.63 -11.17 16.23
N TYR A 359 2.57 -11.89 15.88
CA TYR A 359 1.49 -11.38 15.05
C TYR A 359 0.66 -10.34 15.81
N VAL A 360 0.38 -9.23 15.15
CA VAL A 360 -0.39 -8.12 15.71
C VAL A 360 -1.75 -7.98 15.02
N ASN A 361 -1.76 -7.98 13.68
CA ASN A 361 -2.97 -7.83 12.87
C ASN A 361 -2.66 -8.23 11.42
N ASP A 362 -3.69 -8.28 10.55
CA ASP A 362 -3.47 -8.34 9.11
C ASP A 362 -2.79 -7.06 8.60
N SER A 363 -2.00 -7.14 7.52
CA SER A 363 -1.35 -5.99 6.89
C SER A 363 -2.25 -5.25 5.90
N PHE A 364 -3.33 -5.90 5.48
CA PHE A 364 -4.46 -5.36 4.69
C PHE A 364 -5.65 -6.33 4.78
N ALA A 365 -6.83 -5.88 4.34
CA ALA A 365 -8.01 -6.76 4.29
C ALA A 365 -7.76 -7.89 3.27
N PRO A 366 -7.85 -9.18 3.67
CA PRO A 366 -7.60 -10.29 2.76
C PRO A 366 -8.48 -10.23 1.51
N ILE A 367 -7.88 -10.46 0.35
CA ILE A 367 -8.56 -10.61 -0.93
C ILE A 367 -8.72 -12.10 -1.17
N ALA A 368 -9.90 -12.62 -0.92
CA ALA A 368 -10.24 -14.03 -1.10
C ALA A 368 -11.25 -14.14 -2.24
N GLY A 369 -10.76 -14.32 -3.47
CA GLY A 369 -11.59 -14.31 -4.68
C GLY A 369 -11.78 -15.71 -5.26
N TYR A 370 -12.98 -16.25 -5.14
CA TYR A 370 -13.35 -17.53 -5.74
C TYR A 370 -13.96 -17.33 -7.12
N ARG A 371 -13.44 -18.03 -8.14
CA ARG A 371 -13.87 -17.93 -9.54
C ARG A 371 -13.87 -16.49 -10.05
N ASP A 372 -15.00 -15.96 -10.50
CA ASP A 372 -15.16 -14.63 -11.09
C ASP A 372 -14.82 -13.47 -10.15
N HIS A 373 -14.98 -13.64 -8.83
CA HIS A 373 -14.49 -12.66 -7.85
C HIS A 373 -12.96 -12.52 -7.86
N GLY A 374 -12.22 -13.57 -8.22
CA GLY A 374 -10.77 -13.50 -8.44
C GLY A 374 -10.36 -12.53 -9.55
N ALA A 375 -11.26 -12.22 -10.49
CA ALA A 375 -11.01 -11.24 -11.55
C ALA A 375 -11.13 -9.78 -11.08
N ILE A 376 -11.60 -9.53 -9.87
CA ILE A 376 -11.66 -8.20 -9.24
C ILE A 376 -10.37 -8.01 -8.45
N VAL A 377 -9.43 -7.23 -9.00
CA VAL A 377 -8.03 -7.13 -8.51
C VAL A 377 -7.94 -6.86 -7.01
N HIS A 378 -8.74 -5.93 -6.50
CA HIS A 378 -8.85 -5.55 -5.08
C HIS A 378 -10.24 -5.93 -4.53
N TYR A 379 -10.63 -7.19 -4.73
CA TYR A 379 -11.90 -7.70 -4.20
C TYR A 379 -11.93 -7.59 -2.68
N SER A 380 -13.02 -7.07 -2.15
CA SER A 380 -13.25 -6.99 -0.72
C SER A 380 -14.45 -7.86 -0.34
N ALA A 381 -14.17 -9.03 0.21
CA ALA A 381 -15.19 -9.96 0.66
C ALA A 381 -15.95 -9.39 1.86
N THR A 382 -17.29 -9.42 1.78
CA THR A 382 -18.17 -9.12 2.92
C THR A 382 -19.09 -10.32 3.17
N PRO A 383 -19.73 -10.44 4.35
CA PRO A 383 -20.70 -11.50 4.59
C PRO A 383 -21.80 -11.59 3.52
N GLU A 384 -22.20 -10.42 2.95
CA GLU A 384 -23.30 -10.33 1.98
C GLU A 384 -22.87 -10.59 0.54
N SER A 385 -21.62 -10.24 0.18
CA SER A 385 -21.11 -10.34 -1.20
C SER A 385 -20.37 -11.64 -1.49
N SER A 386 -20.00 -12.40 -0.47
CA SER A 386 -19.12 -13.55 -0.57
C SER A 386 -19.75 -14.74 -1.26
N HIS A 387 -19.02 -15.35 -2.19
CA HIS A 387 -19.33 -16.68 -2.68
C HIS A 387 -19.03 -17.75 -1.62
N LYS A 388 -19.77 -18.86 -1.68
CA LYS A 388 -19.43 -20.09 -0.94
C LYS A 388 -18.43 -20.90 -1.77
N LEU A 389 -17.27 -21.16 -1.22
CA LEU A 389 -16.27 -22.01 -1.87
C LEU A 389 -16.80 -23.44 -2.00
N GLN A 390 -16.51 -24.04 -3.14
CA GLN A 390 -16.81 -25.44 -3.42
C GLN A 390 -15.53 -26.17 -3.81
N HIS A 391 -15.50 -27.48 -3.70
CA HIS A 391 -14.35 -28.30 -4.07
C HIS A 391 -14.18 -28.37 -5.60
N ASN A 392 -14.03 -27.21 -6.25
CA ASN A 392 -13.74 -27.06 -7.70
C ASN A 392 -13.38 -25.61 -8.04
N GLY A 393 -12.70 -25.43 -9.17
CA GLY A 393 -12.39 -24.11 -9.74
C GLY A 393 -11.23 -23.39 -9.07
N MET A 394 -10.98 -22.16 -9.54
CA MET A 394 -9.85 -21.35 -9.13
C MET A 394 -10.17 -20.51 -7.89
N PHE A 395 -9.20 -20.41 -6.99
CA PHE A 395 -9.27 -19.57 -5.81
C PHE A 395 -8.00 -18.73 -5.70
N LEU A 396 -8.16 -17.42 -5.69
CA LEU A 396 -7.09 -16.44 -5.48
C LEU A 396 -7.17 -15.95 -4.03
N LEU A 397 -6.07 -16.07 -3.29
CA LEU A 397 -5.93 -15.56 -1.94
C LEU A 397 -4.73 -14.63 -1.88
N ASP A 398 -4.99 -13.34 -1.65
CA ASP A 398 -4.01 -12.32 -1.37
C ASP A 398 -4.17 -11.84 0.07
N SER A 399 -3.08 -11.88 0.84
CA SER A 399 -3.12 -11.63 2.27
C SER A 399 -1.75 -11.32 2.85
N GLY A 400 -1.73 -10.66 3.99
CA GLY A 400 -0.50 -10.40 4.71
C GLY A 400 -0.74 -10.17 6.20
N GLY A 401 0.32 -10.20 6.98
CA GLY A 401 0.29 -9.96 8.42
C GLY A 401 1.29 -8.92 8.88
N GLN A 402 0.92 -8.18 9.92
CA GLN A 402 1.79 -7.31 10.68
C GLN A 402 2.38 -8.08 11.86
N TYR A 403 3.69 -8.19 11.89
CA TYR A 403 4.46 -8.83 12.96
C TYR A 403 5.49 -7.83 13.49
N TYR A 404 5.91 -7.96 14.75
CA TYR A 404 6.95 -7.10 15.31
C TYR A 404 8.26 -7.11 14.49
N ASP A 405 8.54 -8.20 13.81
CA ASP A 405 9.76 -8.40 13.01
C ASP A 405 9.50 -8.47 11.49
N GLY A 406 8.42 -7.86 11.00
CA GLY A 406 8.16 -7.69 9.58
C GLY A 406 6.70 -7.48 9.22
N THR A 407 6.49 -7.11 7.97
CA THR A 407 5.18 -7.06 7.31
C THR A 407 5.19 -8.08 6.19
N THR A 408 4.19 -8.97 6.13
CA THR A 408 4.08 -9.93 5.04
C THR A 408 3.03 -9.50 4.03
N ASP A 409 3.23 -9.95 2.78
CA ASP A 409 2.38 -9.74 1.64
C ASP A 409 2.58 -10.91 0.69
N ILE A 410 1.49 -11.60 0.33
CA ILE A 410 1.56 -12.80 -0.50
C ILE A 410 0.25 -13.03 -1.24
N THR A 411 0.34 -13.36 -2.53
CA THR A 411 -0.78 -13.95 -3.25
C THR A 411 -0.46 -15.37 -3.69
N ARG A 412 -1.44 -16.26 -3.50
CA ARG A 412 -1.48 -17.58 -4.10
C ARG A 412 -2.79 -17.79 -4.84
N THR A 413 -2.67 -18.35 -6.04
CA THR A 413 -3.82 -18.88 -6.79
C THR A 413 -3.71 -20.40 -6.83
N ILE A 414 -4.77 -21.09 -6.44
CA ILE A 414 -4.84 -22.56 -6.38
C ILE A 414 -6.09 -23.09 -7.09
N SER A 415 -6.00 -24.34 -7.57
CA SER A 415 -7.16 -25.11 -8.02
C SER A 415 -7.72 -25.92 -6.84
N LEU A 416 -8.98 -25.67 -6.46
CA LEU A 416 -9.55 -26.27 -5.25
C LEU A 416 -9.79 -27.79 -5.34
N ASP A 417 -9.83 -28.36 -6.54
CA ASP A 417 -9.96 -29.81 -6.77
C ASP A 417 -8.73 -30.42 -7.48
N GLY A 418 -7.71 -29.61 -7.76
CA GLY A 418 -6.53 -30.04 -8.50
C GLY A 418 -6.78 -30.42 -9.96
N LYS A 419 -7.92 -30.00 -10.54
CA LYS A 419 -8.34 -30.35 -11.92
C LYS A 419 -8.58 -29.09 -12.77
N PRO A 420 -7.57 -28.22 -12.90
CA PRO A 420 -7.71 -27.02 -13.72
C PRO A 420 -7.90 -27.36 -15.19
N THR A 421 -8.58 -26.48 -15.91
CA THR A 421 -8.71 -26.54 -17.37
C THR A 421 -7.36 -26.24 -18.05
N ALA A 422 -7.25 -26.57 -19.34
CA ALA A 422 -6.05 -26.23 -20.12
C ALA A 422 -5.82 -24.70 -20.21
N GLU A 423 -6.90 -23.90 -20.27
CA GLU A 423 -6.84 -22.42 -20.27
C GLU A 423 -6.28 -21.92 -18.94
N GLU A 424 -6.79 -22.37 -17.80
CA GLU A 424 -6.32 -22.00 -16.46
C GLU A 424 -4.84 -22.34 -16.24
N LYS A 425 -4.40 -23.54 -16.71
CA LYS A 425 -2.99 -23.94 -16.66
C LYS A 425 -2.09 -23.05 -17.51
N ALA A 426 -2.52 -22.73 -18.73
CA ALA A 426 -1.77 -21.86 -19.62
C ALA A 426 -1.60 -20.46 -19.02
N ASP A 427 -2.69 -19.86 -18.57
CA ASP A 427 -2.71 -18.53 -17.96
C ASP A 427 -1.87 -18.47 -16.68
N TYR A 428 -2.02 -19.46 -15.79
CA TYR A 428 -1.20 -19.56 -14.59
C TYR A 428 0.29 -19.64 -14.92
N THR A 429 0.64 -20.42 -15.95
CA THR A 429 2.04 -20.60 -16.34
C THR A 429 2.61 -19.34 -16.98
N HIS A 430 1.83 -18.55 -17.72
CA HIS A 430 2.29 -17.25 -18.23
C HIS A 430 2.62 -16.29 -17.07
N VAL A 431 1.76 -16.21 -16.05
CA VAL A 431 2.01 -15.41 -14.83
C VAL A 431 3.24 -15.93 -14.08
N LEU A 432 3.35 -17.25 -13.90
CA LEU A 432 4.48 -17.90 -13.23
C LEU A 432 5.82 -17.60 -13.94
N LYS A 433 5.86 -17.64 -15.26
CA LYS A 433 7.06 -17.29 -16.05
C LYS A 433 7.49 -15.85 -15.80
N GLY A 434 6.55 -14.90 -15.80
CA GLY A 434 6.84 -13.51 -15.48
C GLY A 434 7.36 -13.34 -14.04
N HIS A 435 6.75 -14.01 -13.08
CA HIS A 435 7.19 -14.04 -11.70
C HIS A 435 8.63 -14.56 -11.54
N ILE A 436 8.96 -15.67 -12.20
CA ILE A 436 10.31 -16.27 -12.17
C ILE A 436 11.33 -15.35 -12.86
N GLN A 437 11.01 -14.80 -14.03
CA GLN A 437 11.92 -13.93 -14.78
C GLN A 437 12.31 -12.69 -13.97
N LEU A 438 11.37 -12.07 -13.26
CA LEU A 438 11.68 -10.97 -12.37
C LEU A 438 12.48 -11.43 -11.14
N ALA A 439 12.06 -12.52 -10.48
CA ALA A 439 12.75 -13.05 -9.29
C ALA A 439 14.22 -13.43 -9.54
N THR A 440 14.56 -13.81 -10.78
CA THR A 440 15.92 -14.22 -11.18
C THR A 440 16.72 -13.11 -11.86
N ALA A 441 16.20 -11.90 -11.92
CA ALA A 441 16.86 -10.78 -12.57
C ALA A 441 18.19 -10.42 -11.90
N ILE A 442 19.21 -10.20 -12.72
CA ILE A 442 20.49 -9.60 -12.35
C ILE A 442 20.58 -8.28 -13.10
N PHE A 443 20.87 -7.19 -12.38
CA PHE A 443 20.82 -5.85 -12.96
C PHE A 443 21.93 -4.94 -12.41
N PRO A 444 22.43 -3.97 -13.19
CA PRO A 444 23.47 -3.06 -12.74
C PRO A 444 22.95 -2.05 -11.72
N GLU A 445 23.86 -1.54 -10.89
CA GLU A 445 23.62 -0.36 -10.02
C GLU A 445 23.01 0.79 -10.84
N GLY A 446 22.06 1.50 -10.26
CA GLY A 446 21.33 2.59 -10.94
C GLY A 446 20.06 2.14 -11.67
N THR A 447 19.75 0.85 -11.68
CA THR A 447 18.51 0.32 -12.29
C THR A 447 17.28 0.74 -11.50
N ARG A 448 16.25 1.19 -12.22
CA ARG A 448 14.93 1.53 -11.69
C ARG A 448 13.94 0.38 -11.92
N GLY A 449 12.91 0.31 -11.08
CA GLY A 449 11.90 -0.75 -11.21
C GLY A 449 11.16 -0.74 -12.55
N SER A 450 10.95 0.43 -13.18
CA SER A 450 10.33 0.54 -14.51
C SER A 450 11.12 -0.20 -15.60
N GLN A 451 12.43 -0.36 -15.44
CA GLN A 451 13.28 -1.10 -16.40
C GLN A 451 13.16 -2.63 -16.22
N LEU A 452 12.70 -3.10 -15.06
CA LEU A 452 12.54 -4.53 -14.75
C LEU A 452 11.10 -5.03 -14.91
N ASP A 453 10.11 -4.14 -14.92
CA ASP A 453 8.69 -4.49 -15.03
C ASP A 453 8.37 -5.35 -16.26
N ILE A 454 9.04 -5.09 -17.37
CA ILE A 454 8.89 -5.86 -18.62
C ILE A 454 9.17 -7.36 -18.43
N LEU A 455 10.06 -7.74 -17.51
CA LEU A 455 10.39 -9.14 -17.26
C LEU A 455 9.16 -9.91 -16.75
N ALA A 456 8.37 -9.29 -15.90
CA ALA A 456 7.14 -9.87 -15.38
C ALA A 456 6.00 -9.91 -16.41
N ARG A 457 6.01 -9.00 -17.41
CA ARG A 457 4.93 -8.90 -18.41
C ARG A 457 5.19 -9.68 -19.69
N LYS A 458 6.45 -9.93 -20.01
CA LYS A 458 6.84 -10.46 -21.32
C LYS A 458 6.09 -11.74 -21.71
N ALA A 459 6.00 -12.72 -20.81
CA ALA A 459 5.31 -13.97 -21.10
C ALA A 459 3.79 -13.77 -21.37
N LEU A 460 3.16 -12.82 -20.70
CA LEU A 460 1.77 -12.42 -20.96
C LEU A 460 1.63 -11.70 -22.30
N TRP A 461 2.50 -10.73 -22.60
CA TRP A 461 2.45 -9.98 -23.86
C TRP A 461 2.69 -10.85 -25.09
N ASP A 462 3.58 -11.85 -25.00
CA ASP A 462 3.79 -12.84 -26.06
C ASP A 462 2.49 -13.60 -26.41
N ASN A 463 1.52 -13.63 -25.48
CA ASN A 463 0.20 -14.24 -25.64
C ASN A 463 -0.94 -13.22 -25.77
N SER A 464 -0.62 -11.94 -26.04
CA SER A 464 -1.60 -10.85 -26.16
C SER A 464 -2.42 -10.63 -24.88
N GLN A 465 -1.84 -10.91 -23.72
CA GLN A 465 -2.42 -10.75 -22.39
C GLN A 465 -1.70 -9.62 -21.64
N ASN A 466 -2.40 -8.97 -20.68
CA ASN A 466 -1.83 -7.90 -19.87
C ASN A 466 -2.58 -7.74 -18.56
N TYR A 467 -1.97 -7.04 -17.60
CA TYR A 467 -2.62 -6.58 -16.37
C TYR A 467 -2.38 -5.10 -16.13
N GLY A 468 -3.34 -4.44 -15.45
CA GLY A 468 -3.38 -2.98 -15.33
C GLY A 468 -2.73 -2.42 -14.06
N HIS A 469 -2.32 -3.24 -13.09
CA HIS A 469 -1.67 -2.78 -11.87
C HIS A 469 -0.13 -2.81 -11.98
N GLY A 470 0.57 -2.26 -10.98
CA GLY A 470 2.02 -2.38 -10.87
C GLY A 470 2.45 -3.83 -10.60
N THR A 471 3.64 -4.21 -11.06
CA THR A 471 4.21 -5.54 -10.79
C THR A 471 4.72 -5.67 -9.37
N GLY A 472 5.03 -4.56 -8.70
CA GLY A 472 5.49 -4.57 -7.32
C GLY A 472 5.61 -3.19 -6.71
N HIS A 473 5.58 -3.17 -5.38
CA HIS A 473 5.73 -1.99 -4.54
C HIS A 473 6.70 -2.28 -3.40
N GLY A 474 7.25 -1.24 -2.79
CA GLY A 474 8.02 -1.40 -1.55
C GLY A 474 7.12 -1.83 -0.39
N VAL A 475 7.72 -2.48 0.60
CA VAL A 475 7.02 -2.99 1.80
C VAL A 475 7.69 -2.46 3.07
N GLY A 476 6.88 -1.98 4.00
CA GLY A 476 7.33 -1.48 5.31
C GLY A 476 7.73 -2.60 6.27
N TYR A 477 8.48 -2.26 7.29
CA TYR A 477 8.87 -3.19 8.35
C TYR A 477 8.06 -2.92 9.61
N PHE A 478 7.06 -3.74 9.86
CA PHE A 478 6.00 -3.47 10.84
C PHE A 478 5.44 -2.05 10.64
N LEU A 479 5.10 -1.75 9.38
CA LEU A 479 4.57 -0.48 8.88
C LEU A 479 3.61 -0.75 7.71
N ASN A 480 3.40 0.22 6.83
CA ASN A 480 2.48 0.08 5.70
C ASN A 480 2.93 -1.04 4.75
N VAL A 481 2.00 -1.88 4.34
CA VAL A 481 2.26 -2.92 3.32
C VAL A 481 2.69 -2.27 2.01
N HIS A 482 2.02 -1.21 1.58
CA HIS A 482 2.44 -0.38 0.45
C HIS A 482 3.34 0.75 0.94
N GLU A 483 4.63 0.65 0.65
CA GLU A 483 5.62 1.61 1.12
C GLU A 483 6.65 1.95 0.04
N GLY A 484 6.65 3.21 -0.42
CA GLY A 484 7.70 3.68 -1.34
C GLY A 484 9.04 3.95 -0.64
N PRO A 485 10.02 4.47 -1.41
CA PRO A 485 9.87 5.17 -2.69
C PRO A 485 9.96 4.29 -3.94
N GLN A 486 10.56 3.08 -3.84
CA GLN A 486 10.71 2.17 -4.95
C GLN A 486 9.40 1.45 -5.30
N ASN A 487 9.26 1.12 -6.56
CA ASN A 487 8.25 0.21 -7.09
C ASN A 487 8.77 -0.47 -8.37
N ILE A 488 8.06 -1.49 -8.82
CA ILE A 488 8.27 -2.13 -10.13
C ILE A 488 6.96 -1.99 -10.89
N ARG A 489 6.92 -1.08 -11.89
CA ARG A 489 5.72 -0.77 -12.67
C ARG A 489 6.11 -0.09 -13.99
N MET A 490 5.17 -0.05 -14.94
CA MET A 490 5.41 0.55 -16.25
C MET A 490 5.73 2.05 -16.18
N ASP A 491 5.11 2.77 -15.23
CA ASP A 491 5.32 4.21 -15.11
C ASP A 491 6.72 4.52 -14.58
N GLU A 492 7.29 5.62 -15.07
CA GLU A 492 8.60 6.08 -14.63
C GLU A 492 8.60 6.47 -13.15
N ASN A 493 9.55 5.91 -12.41
CA ASN A 493 9.89 6.27 -11.04
C ASN A 493 11.40 6.53 -10.97
N PRO A 494 11.86 7.72 -10.56
CA PRO A 494 13.28 8.05 -10.52
C PRO A 494 14.06 7.27 -9.46
N THR A 495 13.39 6.57 -8.54
CA THR A 495 14.01 5.81 -7.47
C THR A 495 14.74 4.60 -8.02
N VAL A 496 16.03 4.52 -7.79
CA VAL A 496 16.84 3.34 -8.13
C VAL A 496 16.69 2.27 -7.06
N LEU A 497 16.70 1.00 -7.49
CA LEU A 497 16.70 -0.13 -6.58
C LEU A 497 18.08 -0.24 -5.90
N GLN A 498 18.08 -0.43 -4.58
CA GLN A 498 19.30 -0.51 -3.78
C GLN A 498 19.28 -1.76 -2.91
N PRO A 499 20.47 -2.34 -2.61
CA PRO A 499 20.56 -3.39 -1.59
C PRO A 499 19.90 -2.96 -0.28
N GLY A 500 19.12 -3.84 0.31
CA GLY A 500 18.31 -3.56 1.50
C GLY A 500 16.84 -3.25 1.22
N MET A 501 16.45 -3.00 -0.02
CA MET A 501 15.05 -2.75 -0.38
C MET A 501 14.25 -4.06 -0.50
N VAL A 502 13.07 -4.08 0.14
CA VAL A 502 12.08 -5.14 -0.01
C VAL A 502 10.99 -4.66 -0.96
N THR A 503 10.62 -5.50 -1.93
CA THR A 503 9.63 -5.16 -2.96
C THR A 503 8.75 -6.37 -3.23
N SER A 504 7.46 -6.18 -3.52
CA SER A 504 6.61 -7.27 -4.03
C SER A 504 6.96 -7.61 -5.48
N ASN A 505 6.66 -8.85 -5.87
CA ASN A 505 6.75 -9.38 -7.23
C ASN A 505 5.45 -10.13 -7.50
N GLU A 506 4.46 -9.44 -8.07
CA GLU A 506 3.04 -9.82 -8.10
C GLU A 506 2.38 -9.72 -9.49
N PRO A 507 2.96 -10.27 -10.56
CA PRO A 507 2.28 -10.32 -11.84
C PRO A 507 0.96 -11.08 -11.76
N GLY A 508 -0.01 -10.71 -12.62
CA GLY A 508 -1.32 -11.35 -12.63
C GLY A 508 -2.02 -11.32 -13.99
N ILE A 509 -3.15 -11.98 -14.07
CA ILE A 509 -4.11 -11.91 -15.18
C ILE A 509 -5.53 -12.01 -14.62
N TYR A 510 -6.48 -11.28 -15.20
CA TYR A 510 -7.84 -11.17 -14.68
C TYR A 510 -8.84 -11.31 -15.83
N ILE A 511 -9.57 -12.43 -15.85
CA ILE A 511 -10.55 -12.76 -16.89
C ILE A 511 -11.94 -12.51 -16.36
N THR A 512 -12.51 -11.36 -16.66
CA THR A 512 -13.84 -10.93 -16.18
C THR A 512 -14.89 -12.03 -16.37
N GLY A 513 -15.60 -12.36 -15.29
CA GLY A 513 -16.63 -13.38 -15.26
C GLY A 513 -16.12 -14.83 -15.23
N LYS A 514 -14.78 -15.04 -15.14
CA LYS A 514 -14.20 -16.38 -15.05
C LYS A 514 -13.33 -16.56 -13.81
N TYR A 515 -12.14 -15.96 -13.77
CA TYR A 515 -11.16 -16.09 -12.68
C TYR A 515 -10.10 -14.99 -12.73
N GLY A 516 -9.36 -14.84 -11.64
CA GLY A 516 -8.10 -14.10 -11.58
C GLY A 516 -6.96 -15.01 -11.15
N ILE A 517 -5.76 -14.70 -11.61
CA ILE A 517 -4.52 -15.35 -11.22
C ILE A 517 -3.53 -14.25 -10.84
N ARG A 518 -2.98 -14.33 -9.63
CA ARG A 518 -1.84 -13.55 -9.17
C ARG A 518 -0.90 -14.49 -8.43
N ILE A 519 0.39 -14.37 -8.69
CA ILE A 519 1.45 -15.06 -7.96
C ILE A 519 2.35 -13.99 -7.39
N GLU A 520 2.45 -13.96 -6.07
CA GLU A 520 3.19 -12.93 -5.37
C GLU A 520 4.14 -13.49 -4.33
N ASN A 521 5.35 -12.98 -4.35
CA ASN A 521 6.35 -13.11 -3.28
C ASN A 521 6.99 -11.75 -3.01
N LEU A 522 7.42 -11.53 -1.79
CA LEU A 522 8.36 -10.46 -1.47
C LEU A 522 9.77 -10.85 -1.88
N ILE A 523 10.48 -9.90 -2.49
CA ILE A 523 11.86 -10.02 -2.93
C ILE A 523 12.73 -8.94 -2.29
N TYR A 524 13.94 -9.31 -1.90
CA TYR A 524 14.92 -8.44 -1.26
C TYR A 524 16.08 -8.17 -2.21
N THR A 525 16.38 -6.91 -2.47
CA THR A 525 17.51 -6.51 -3.31
C THR A 525 18.82 -6.69 -2.56
N LYS A 526 19.77 -7.43 -3.13
CA LYS A 526 21.09 -7.67 -2.55
C LYS A 526 22.23 -7.53 -3.58
N PRO A 527 23.48 -7.32 -3.11
CA PRO A 527 24.65 -7.37 -3.99
C PRO A 527 24.77 -8.73 -4.67
N TYR A 528 25.16 -8.73 -5.94
CA TYR A 528 25.44 -9.95 -6.71
C TYR A 528 26.92 -10.07 -7.05
N SER A 529 27.49 -9.07 -7.75
CA SER A 529 28.89 -9.06 -8.17
C SER A 529 29.40 -7.62 -8.36
N GLU A 530 30.72 -7.47 -8.32
CA GLU A 530 31.42 -6.22 -8.69
C GLU A 530 32.60 -6.56 -9.59
N GLY A 531 32.80 -5.81 -10.68
CA GLY A 531 33.85 -6.07 -11.66
C GLY A 531 34.06 -4.91 -12.62
N GLU A 532 34.64 -5.19 -13.79
CA GLU A 532 34.98 -4.21 -14.82
C GLU A 532 33.75 -3.38 -15.29
N PHE A 533 32.56 -3.97 -15.28
CA PHE A 533 31.32 -3.30 -15.68
C PHE A 533 30.56 -2.67 -14.49
N GLY A 534 31.17 -2.53 -13.34
CA GLY A 534 30.60 -1.95 -12.11
C GLY A 534 29.92 -2.98 -11.21
N LYS A 535 29.00 -2.49 -10.35
CA LYS A 535 28.26 -3.30 -9.39
C LYS A 535 26.98 -3.83 -10.00
N PHE A 536 26.67 -5.09 -9.69
CA PHE A 536 25.42 -5.74 -10.04
C PHE A 536 24.68 -6.19 -8.79
N TYR A 537 23.37 -6.14 -8.88
CA TYR A 537 22.45 -6.57 -7.83
C TYR A 537 21.57 -7.71 -8.35
N CYS A 538 20.96 -8.46 -7.44
CA CYS A 538 19.95 -9.47 -7.74
C CYS A 538 18.89 -9.46 -6.64
N PHE A 539 17.87 -10.29 -6.81
CA PHE A 539 16.84 -10.49 -5.80
C PHE A 539 17.04 -11.80 -5.03
N GLU A 540 16.68 -11.75 -3.76
CA GLU A 540 16.43 -12.89 -2.91
C GLU A 540 14.93 -12.99 -2.66
N THR A 541 14.30 -14.11 -3.00
CA THR A 541 12.90 -14.36 -2.68
C THR A 541 12.76 -14.60 -1.18
N LEU A 542 11.97 -13.79 -0.49
CA LEU A 542 11.76 -13.90 0.96
C LEU A 542 10.58 -14.82 1.31
N THR A 543 9.45 -14.67 0.60
CA THR A 543 8.19 -15.39 0.88
C THR A 543 8.35 -16.90 0.74
N LEU A 544 7.79 -17.63 1.69
CA LEU A 544 7.87 -19.09 1.77
C LEU A 544 6.47 -19.72 1.84
N CYS A 545 5.89 -20.00 0.69
CA CYS A 545 4.62 -20.73 0.55
C CYS A 545 4.64 -21.51 -0.75
N TYR A 546 4.08 -22.72 -0.75
CA TYR A 546 4.07 -23.56 -1.94
C TYR A 546 3.34 -22.90 -3.13
N LEU A 547 3.72 -23.29 -4.34
CA LEU A 547 3.03 -23.00 -5.59
C LEU A 547 2.25 -24.24 -6.03
N ASP A 548 1.06 -24.07 -6.58
CA ASP A 548 0.21 -25.21 -6.94
C ASP A 548 0.73 -25.94 -8.19
N ASN A 549 1.29 -27.12 -7.97
CA ASN A 549 1.81 -27.99 -9.03
C ASN A 549 0.74 -28.34 -10.09
N SER A 550 -0.54 -28.43 -9.71
CA SER A 550 -1.61 -28.82 -10.62
C SER A 550 -1.88 -27.77 -11.71
N LEU A 551 -1.55 -26.51 -11.43
CA LEU A 551 -1.73 -25.36 -12.33
C LEU A 551 -0.57 -25.14 -13.31
N VAL A 552 0.52 -25.88 -13.17
CA VAL A 552 1.69 -25.71 -14.06
C VAL A 552 1.49 -26.48 -15.37
N ASP A 553 1.56 -25.76 -16.49
CA ASP A 553 1.70 -26.36 -17.82
C ASP A 553 3.20 -26.58 -18.11
N LEU A 554 3.68 -27.73 -17.67
CA LEU A 554 5.09 -28.08 -17.65
C LEU A 554 5.83 -27.91 -19.00
N PRO A 555 5.24 -28.26 -20.16
CA PRO A 555 5.86 -28.02 -21.49
C PRO A 555 6.19 -26.55 -21.77
N GLN A 556 5.52 -25.59 -21.15
CA GLN A 556 5.77 -24.15 -21.35
C GLN A 556 6.97 -23.62 -20.56
N LEU A 557 7.42 -24.32 -19.51
CA LEU A 557 8.58 -23.90 -18.74
C LEU A 557 9.87 -24.27 -19.47
N THR A 558 10.83 -23.37 -19.47
CA THR A 558 12.22 -23.69 -19.85
C THR A 558 12.88 -24.52 -18.74
N ASP A 559 14.03 -25.17 -19.04
CA ASP A 559 14.77 -25.94 -18.03
C ASP A 559 15.19 -25.07 -16.84
N LYS A 560 15.61 -23.83 -17.09
CA LYS A 560 15.99 -22.89 -16.01
C LYS A 560 14.80 -22.46 -15.15
N GLU A 561 13.64 -22.24 -15.76
CA GLU A 561 12.42 -21.91 -15.01
C GLU A 561 11.94 -23.10 -14.17
N LEU A 562 12.03 -24.32 -14.70
CA LEU A 562 11.71 -25.55 -13.97
C LEU A 562 12.68 -25.79 -12.82
N GLU A 563 13.98 -25.56 -13.06
CA GLU A 563 15.00 -25.65 -12.01
C GLU A 563 14.74 -24.66 -10.86
N TRP A 564 14.45 -23.39 -11.21
CA TRP A 564 14.08 -22.38 -10.21
C TRP A 564 12.85 -22.81 -9.43
N TYR A 565 11.80 -23.28 -10.12
CA TYR A 565 10.55 -23.71 -9.53
C TYR A 565 10.76 -24.83 -8.50
N ASN A 566 11.48 -25.87 -8.89
CA ASN A 566 11.76 -27.01 -8.04
C ASN A 566 12.65 -26.63 -6.82
N ASN A 567 13.65 -25.78 -7.04
CA ASN A 567 14.51 -25.25 -5.97
C ASN A 567 13.71 -24.39 -4.98
N TYR A 568 12.79 -23.57 -5.47
CA TYR A 568 11.92 -22.79 -4.61
C TYR A 568 10.99 -23.68 -3.78
N GLN A 569 10.34 -24.67 -4.38
CA GLN A 569 9.47 -25.63 -3.68
C GLN A 569 10.25 -26.40 -2.60
N GLU A 570 11.45 -26.87 -2.92
CA GLU A 570 12.30 -27.56 -1.95
C GLU A 570 12.70 -26.64 -0.79
N ARG A 571 13.07 -25.38 -1.07
CA ARG A 571 13.37 -24.38 -0.05
C ARG A 571 12.17 -24.13 0.87
N VAL A 572 10.97 -24.00 0.30
CA VAL A 572 9.73 -23.84 1.09
C VAL A 572 9.58 -24.98 2.09
N TYR A 573 9.75 -26.23 1.62
CA TYR A 573 9.68 -27.39 2.51
C TYR A 573 10.74 -27.34 3.61
N GLN A 574 11.99 -27.13 3.25
CA GLN A 574 13.11 -27.15 4.19
C GLN A 574 12.99 -26.09 5.29
N GLU A 575 12.53 -24.88 4.93
CA GLU A 575 12.49 -23.77 5.87
C GLU A 575 11.19 -23.69 6.68
N VAL A 576 10.09 -24.23 6.19
CA VAL A 576 8.78 -24.18 6.86
C VAL A 576 8.49 -25.45 7.67
N SER A 577 8.88 -26.63 7.17
CA SER A 577 8.57 -27.91 7.85
C SER A 577 9.07 -28.03 9.30
N PRO A 578 10.18 -27.38 9.72
CA PRO A 578 10.60 -27.42 11.12
C PRO A 578 9.62 -26.75 12.10
N LEU A 579 8.70 -25.92 11.60
CA LEU A 579 7.67 -25.23 12.37
C LEU A 579 6.30 -25.96 12.35
N LEU A 580 6.24 -27.10 11.68
CA LEU A 580 5.03 -27.90 11.48
C LEU A 580 5.10 -29.22 12.27
N ASN A 581 3.93 -29.79 12.56
CA ASN A 581 3.89 -31.16 13.05
C ASN A 581 4.12 -32.15 11.90
N SER A 582 4.25 -33.46 12.20
CA SER A 582 4.58 -34.48 11.20
C SER A 582 3.52 -34.64 10.10
N GLU A 583 2.23 -34.49 10.40
CA GLU A 583 1.14 -34.54 9.42
C GLU A 583 1.17 -33.32 8.51
N GLU A 584 1.30 -32.13 9.08
CA GLU A 584 1.42 -30.88 8.35
C GLU A 584 2.64 -30.87 7.43
N ALA A 585 3.79 -31.34 7.94
CA ALA A 585 5.03 -31.46 7.16
C ALA A 585 4.92 -32.46 6.02
N ALA A 586 4.25 -33.59 6.22
CA ALA A 586 3.99 -34.58 5.18
C ALA A 586 3.07 -34.01 4.08
N TRP A 587 2.03 -33.26 4.46
CA TRP A 587 1.17 -32.56 3.51
C TRP A 587 1.96 -31.53 2.69
N LEU A 588 2.78 -30.70 3.36
CA LEU A 588 3.62 -29.71 2.67
C LEU A 588 4.60 -30.38 1.70
N ARG A 589 5.22 -31.53 2.10
CA ARG A 589 6.11 -32.29 1.19
C ARG A 589 5.37 -32.77 -0.07
N ALA A 590 4.12 -33.19 0.05
CA ALA A 590 3.32 -33.58 -1.11
C ALA A 590 3.06 -32.40 -2.04
N LYS A 591 2.72 -31.22 -1.49
CA LYS A 591 2.48 -29.99 -2.28
C LYS A 591 3.75 -29.41 -2.93
N THR A 592 4.90 -29.61 -2.32
CA THR A 592 6.22 -29.15 -2.80
C THR A 592 7.00 -30.22 -3.57
N ALA A 593 6.34 -31.31 -3.98
CA ALA A 593 6.98 -32.35 -4.77
C ALA A 593 7.54 -31.78 -6.09
N PRO A 594 8.78 -32.15 -6.48
CA PRO A 594 9.38 -31.60 -7.69
C PRO A 594 8.62 -32.06 -8.95
N LEU A 595 8.48 -31.15 -9.91
CA LEU A 595 7.96 -31.46 -11.24
C LEU A 595 9.07 -32.03 -12.13
N SER A 596 8.73 -33.01 -12.96
CA SER A 596 9.64 -33.61 -13.93
C SER A 596 8.93 -33.78 -15.28
N ARG A 597 9.65 -33.60 -16.38
CA ARG A 597 9.20 -33.89 -17.74
C ARG A 597 9.20 -35.37 -18.03
#